data_d9d73562691760c6a4065557f6597445
#
_entry.id   d9d73562691760c6a4065557f6597445
#
_cell.length_a   1.000
_cell.length_b   1.000
_cell.length_c   1.000
_cell.angle_alpha   90.00
_cell.angle_beta   90.00
_cell.angle_gamma   90.00
#
_symmetry.space_group_name_H-M   'P 1'
#
loop_
_entity.id
_entity.type
_entity.pdbx_description
1 polymer ?
#
loop_
_entity_poly.entity_id
_entity_poly.type
_entity_poly.pdbx_seq_one_letter_code
_entity_poly.pdbx_strand_id
1 'polypeptide(L)'
;MQEYIAEFIVGKALGIKEPMNRDGWTLWDIDYCGKRIEVKQTSYYHSWQEKIANGKISQQRTFSITPAFTQYKDSTTSYERQNDIYVFCLNTGTNEDESYPLDMSNWEFYVVPTSVINDNCTPTQKSISLGKVRKLTKLTRYNELKSVIDAICN
;
A
#
# COMPACT_ATOMS: atom_id res chain seq x y z
N MET A 1 5.08 -9.47 8.06
CA MET A 1 4.14 -9.25 9.18
C MET A 1 3.53 -7.84 9.20
N GLN A 2 4.30 -6.81 8.96
CA GLN A 2 3.77 -5.43 8.97
C GLN A 2 2.75 -5.16 7.86
N GLU A 3 2.86 -5.82 6.71
CA GLU A 3 1.87 -5.69 5.63
C GLU A 3 0.49 -6.15 6.07
N TYR A 4 0.40 -7.22 6.84
CA TYR A 4 -0.88 -7.69 7.38
C TYR A 4 -1.51 -6.70 8.35
N ILE A 5 -0.67 -5.99 9.10
CA ILE A 5 -1.15 -4.95 10.02
C ILE A 5 -1.71 -3.78 9.23
N ALA A 6 -1.03 -3.35 8.17
CA ALA A 6 -1.52 -2.28 7.30
C ALA A 6 -2.86 -2.64 6.65
N GLU A 7 -2.99 -3.87 6.14
CA GLU A 7 -4.26 -4.35 5.59
C GLU A 7 -5.38 -4.36 6.63
N PHE A 8 -5.07 -4.81 7.85
CA PHE A 8 -6.03 -4.81 8.95
C PHE A 8 -6.50 -3.38 9.28
N ILE A 9 -5.56 -2.44 9.33
CA ILE A 9 -5.87 -1.04 9.63
C ILE A 9 -6.79 -0.45 8.55
N VAL A 10 -6.46 -0.65 7.29
CA VAL A 10 -7.27 -0.15 6.17
C VAL A 10 -8.64 -0.83 6.16
N GLY A 11 -8.70 -2.14 6.35
CA GLY A 11 -9.96 -2.87 6.44
C GLY A 11 -10.84 -2.35 7.56
N LYS A 12 -10.25 -2.09 8.72
CA LYS A 12 -10.97 -1.53 9.87
C LYS A 12 -11.51 -0.13 9.57
N ALA A 13 -10.72 0.71 8.92
CA ALA A 13 -11.14 2.05 8.52
C ALA A 13 -12.35 2.00 7.59
N LEU A 14 -12.42 0.98 6.72
CA LEU A 14 -13.53 0.79 5.78
C LEU A 14 -14.74 0.09 6.41
N GLY A 15 -14.66 -0.32 7.67
CA GLY A 15 -15.75 -1.00 8.36
C GLY A 15 -15.92 -2.46 7.98
N ILE A 16 -14.89 -3.09 7.46
CA ILE A 16 -14.92 -4.51 7.08
C ILE A 16 -14.86 -5.35 8.36
N LYS A 17 -15.86 -6.18 8.56
CA LYS A 17 -16.01 -7.01 9.78
C LYS A 17 -15.51 -8.43 9.58
N GLU A 18 -15.50 -8.93 8.35
CA GLU A 18 -15.06 -10.28 8.06
C GLU A 18 -13.53 -10.33 8.03
N PRO A 19 -12.92 -11.41 8.54
CA PRO A 19 -11.48 -11.62 8.35
C PRO A 19 -11.20 -11.65 6.85
N MET A 20 -10.16 -10.95 6.42
CA MET A 20 -9.77 -10.95 5.02
C MET A 20 -9.43 -12.37 4.60
N ASN A 21 -10.17 -12.90 3.65
CA ASN A 21 -10.00 -14.27 3.20
C ASN A 21 -8.75 -14.36 2.34
N ARG A 22 -7.77 -15.14 2.81
CA ARG A 22 -6.50 -15.27 2.13
C ARG A 22 -6.28 -16.70 1.68
N ASP A 23 -6.75 -16.95 0.50
CA ASP A 23 -6.52 -18.23 -0.16
C ASP A 23 -5.16 -18.27 -0.89
N GLY A 24 -4.39 -17.17 -0.84
CA GLY A 24 -3.09 -17.06 -1.47
C GLY A 24 -3.13 -16.84 -2.98
N TRP A 25 -4.29 -16.86 -3.56
CA TRP A 25 -4.47 -16.72 -5.01
C TRP A 25 -5.04 -15.37 -5.42
N THR A 26 -5.51 -14.59 -4.44
CA THR A 26 -6.08 -13.26 -4.68
C THR A 26 -4.98 -12.28 -5.09
N LEU A 27 -5.21 -11.55 -6.17
CA LEU A 27 -4.26 -10.58 -6.74
C LEU A 27 -4.42 -9.17 -6.13
N TRP A 28 -5.26 -9.04 -5.13
CA TRP A 28 -5.48 -7.80 -4.37
C TRP A 28 -5.87 -8.16 -2.94
N ASP A 29 -5.77 -7.19 -2.04
CA ASP A 29 -5.91 -7.44 -0.60
C ASP A 29 -7.34 -7.29 -0.10
N ILE A 30 -8.10 -6.34 -0.62
CA ILE A 30 -9.42 -5.99 -0.11
C ILE A 30 -10.39 -5.76 -1.28
N ASP A 31 -11.59 -6.32 -1.15
CA ASP A 31 -12.72 -5.98 -2.01
C ASP A 31 -13.63 -5.02 -1.26
N TYR A 32 -13.91 -3.86 -1.86
CA TYR A 32 -14.73 -2.84 -1.23
C TYR A 32 -15.49 -2.05 -2.30
N CYS A 33 -16.83 -2.02 -2.17
CA CYS A 33 -17.72 -1.29 -3.08
C CYS A 33 -17.46 -1.56 -4.57
N GLY A 34 -17.20 -2.84 -4.89
CA GLY A 34 -16.90 -3.26 -6.25
C GLY A 34 -15.50 -2.90 -6.75
N LYS A 35 -14.66 -2.39 -5.89
CA LYS A 35 -13.26 -2.03 -6.22
C LYS A 35 -12.28 -2.96 -5.52
N ARG A 36 -11.19 -3.23 -6.20
CA ARG A 36 -10.10 -4.09 -5.70
C ARG A 36 -8.99 -3.18 -5.17
N ILE A 37 -8.70 -3.30 -3.88
CA ILE A 37 -7.74 -2.45 -3.19
C ILE A 37 -6.50 -3.26 -2.86
N GLU A 38 -5.34 -2.73 -3.23
CA GLU A 38 -4.03 -3.26 -2.86
C GLU A 38 -3.43 -2.37 -1.78
N VAL A 39 -3.03 -2.96 -0.66
CA VAL A 39 -2.42 -2.23 0.45
C VAL A 39 -0.91 -2.49 0.43
N LYS A 40 -0.13 -1.43 0.42
CA LYS A 40 1.34 -1.48 0.47
C LYS A 40 1.83 -0.70 1.68
N GLN A 41 2.93 -1.15 2.27
CA GLN A 41 3.42 -0.58 3.51
C GLN A 41 4.93 -0.37 3.44
N THR A 42 5.40 0.73 4.02
CA THR A 42 6.80 0.95 4.35
C THR A 42 6.90 1.67 5.70
N SER A 43 8.09 1.72 6.27
CA SER A 43 8.34 2.34 7.57
C SER A 43 9.64 3.13 7.53
N TYR A 44 9.72 4.17 8.33
CA TYR A 44 10.98 4.87 8.56
C TYR A 44 11.93 4.04 9.42
N TYR A 45 11.39 3.31 10.39
CA TYR A 45 12.18 2.48 11.29
C TYR A 45 12.06 1.00 10.92
N HIS A 46 13.20 0.36 10.76
CA HIS A 46 13.29 -1.10 10.67
C HIS A 46 14.38 -1.55 11.65
N SER A 47 14.08 -2.56 12.45
CA SER A 47 15.01 -3.05 13.48
C SER A 47 16.38 -3.47 12.94
N TRP A 48 16.44 -3.89 11.67
CA TRP A 48 17.69 -4.28 11.04
C TRP A 48 18.53 -3.08 10.56
N GLN A 49 17.94 -1.90 10.44
CA GLN A 49 18.65 -0.69 9.97
C GLN A 49 19.71 -0.21 10.95
N GLU A 50 19.53 -0.49 12.23
CA GLU A 50 20.53 -0.16 13.25
C GLU A 50 21.85 -0.91 13.04
N LYS A 51 21.82 -2.00 12.28
CA LYS A 51 22.97 -2.85 12.03
C LYS A 51 23.73 -2.53 10.73
N ILE A 52 23.27 -1.51 9.98
CA ILE A 52 23.96 -1.11 8.77
C ILE A 52 25.26 -0.41 9.13
N ALA A 53 26.37 -0.92 8.57
CA ALA A 53 27.70 -0.37 8.80
C ALA A 53 27.73 1.14 8.47
N ASN A 54 28.43 1.92 9.30
CA ASN A 54 28.64 3.37 9.18
C ASN A 54 27.45 4.24 9.62
N GLY A 55 26.43 3.70 10.25
CA GLY A 55 25.35 4.48 10.83
C GLY A 55 24.50 5.28 9.84
N LYS A 56 24.65 5.00 8.53
CA LYS A 56 23.85 5.66 7.50
C LYS A 56 22.59 4.83 7.23
N ILE A 57 21.47 5.32 7.70
CA ILE A 57 20.17 4.75 7.38
C ILE A 57 19.77 5.28 6.00
N SER A 58 19.39 4.38 5.10
CA SER A 58 18.87 4.81 3.80
C SER A 58 17.61 5.65 4.02
N GLN A 59 17.60 6.87 3.50
CA GLN A 59 16.45 7.76 3.55
C GLN A 59 15.43 7.44 2.46
N GLN A 60 15.80 6.57 1.53
CA GLN A 60 14.94 6.22 0.41
C GLN A 60 13.88 5.22 0.85
N ARG A 61 12.62 5.58 0.62
CA ARG A 61 11.47 4.71 0.89
C ARG A 61 10.73 4.45 -0.40
N THR A 62 10.42 3.18 -0.63
CA THR A 62 9.72 2.75 -1.85
C THR A 62 8.58 1.79 -1.49
N PHE A 63 7.61 1.73 -2.38
CA PHE A 63 6.53 0.76 -2.33
C PHE A 63 6.59 -0.13 -3.56
N SER A 64 6.20 -1.38 -3.43
CA SER A 64 6.09 -2.29 -4.57
C SER A 64 4.80 -2.01 -5.35
N ILE A 65 4.93 -1.86 -6.67
CA ILE A 65 3.80 -1.76 -7.59
C ILE A 65 3.95 -2.76 -8.73
N THR A 66 4.62 -3.88 -8.44
CA THR A 66 4.90 -4.92 -9.44
C THR A 66 3.60 -5.42 -10.07
N PRO A 67 3.48 -5.37 -11.41
CA PRO A 67 2.29 -5.91 -12.07
C PRO A 67 2.20 -7.41 -11.90
N ALA A 68 0.98 -7.93 -11.77
CA ALA A 68 0.75 -9.36 -11.63
C ALA A 68 0.84 -10.05 -12.97
N PHE A 69 1.40 -11.25 -12.97
CA PHE A 69 1.44 -12.12 -14.13
C PHE A 69 0.09 -12.83 -14.27
N THR A 70 -0.52 -12.76 -15.44
CA THR A 70 -1.76 -13.46 -15.75
C THR A 70 -1.60 -14.22 -17.05
N GLN A 71 -1.92 -15.52 -17.03
CA GLN A 71 -1.97 -16.35 -18.21
C GLN A 71 -3.43 -16.57 -18.60
N TYR A 72 -3.77 -16.18 -19.80
CA TYR A 72 -5.12 -16.35 -20.32
C TYR A 72 -5.29 -17.72 -20.98
N LYS A 73 -6.54 -18.15 -21.17
CA LYS A 73 -6.88 -19.46 -21.75
C LYS A 73 -6.36 -19.65 -23.18
N ASP A 74 -6.12 -18.57 -23.90
CA ASP A 74 -5.58 -18.57 -25.27
C ASP A 74 -4.05 -18.64 -25.31
N SER A 75 -3.42 -18.92 -24.16
CA SER A 75 -1.96 -18.97 -23.98
C SER A 75 -1.27 -17.60 -24.07
N THR A 76 -2.01 -16.51 -24.15
CA THR A 76 -1.40 -15.19 -24.03
C THR A 76 -1.08 -14.90 -22.57
N THR A 77 -0.02 -14.14 -22.36
CA THR A 77 0.39 -13.70 -21.03
C THR A 77 0.33 -12.18 -20.93
N SER A 78 -0.06 -11.69 -19.77
CA SER A 78 -0.13 -10.25 -19.51
C SER A 78 0.44 -9.94 -18.15
N TYR A 79 1.10 -8.78 -18.05
CA TYR A 79 1.56 -8.22 -16.80
C TYR A 79 0.78 -6.93 -16.58
N GLU A 80 -0.22 -7.01 -15.73
CA GLU A 80 -1.09 -5.87 -15.43
C GLU A 80 -1.27 -5.74 -13.93
N ARG A 81 -1.47 -4.50 -13.48
CA ARG A 81 -1.88 -4.24 -12.10
C ARG A 81 -3.35 -4.56 -12.00
N GLN A 82 -3.68 -5.61 -11.24
CA GLN A 82 -5.03 -6.18 -11.18
C GLN A 82 -5.96 -5.45 -10.22
N ASN A 83 -5.43 -4.58 -9.38
CA ASN A 83 -6.20 -3.79 -8.44
C ASN A 83 -6.69 -2.48 -9.09
N ASP A 84 -7.67 -1.88 -8.46
CA ASP A 84 -8.26 -0.60 -8.91
C ASP A 84 -7.73 0.59 -8.12
N ILE A 85 -7.32 0.35 -6.87
CA ILE A 85 -6.86 1.38 -5.95
C ILE A 85 -5.63 0.85 -5.19
N TYR A 86 -4.63 1.72 -5.01
CA TYR A 86 -3.54 1.50 -4.08
C TYR A 86 -3.76 2.33 -2.82
N VAL A 87 -3.53 1.73 -1.65
CA VAL A 87 -3.39 2.46 -0.40
C VAL A 87 -1.96 2.25 0.09
N PHE A 88 -1.16 3.29 -0.01
CA PHE A 88 0.23 3.28 0.45
C PHE A 88 0.26 3.74 1.91
N CYS A 89 0.76 2.89 2.78
CA CYS A 89 0.78 3.11 4.23
C CYS A 89 2.21 3.31 4.70
N LEU A 90 2.46 4.43 5.37
CA LEU A 90 3.78 4.78 5.91
C LEU A 90 3.69 4.86 7.42
N ASN A 91 4.49 4.05 8.10
CA ASN A 91 4.69 4.21 9.55
C ASN A 91 5.85 5.19 9.75
N THR A 92 5.55 6.35 10.33
CA THR A 92 6.51 7.44 10.48
C THR A 92 7.37 7.36 11.74
N GLY A 93 7.15 6.34 12.59
CA GLY A 93 7.96 6.17 13.80
C GLY A 93 9.45 6.01 13.47
N THR A 94 10.31 6.65 14.24
CA THR A 94 11.76 6.66 14.02
C THR A 94 12.51 5.74 14.98
N ASN A 95 11.82 5.17 15.96
CA ASN A 95 12.37 4.20 16.91
C ASN A 95 11.33 3.11 17.20
N GLU A 96 11.70 2.10 17.99
CA GLU A 96 10.84 0.96 18.28
C GLU A 96 9.52 1.38 18.96
N ASP A 97 9.55 2.31 19.89
CA ASP A 97 8.36 2.78 20.59
C ASP A 97 7.45 3.61 19.68
N GLU A 98 8.03 4.52 18.90
CA GLU A 98 7.28 5.37 17.95
C GLU A 98 6.69 4.56 16.79
N SER A 99 7.32 3.45 16.43
CA SER A 99 6.86 2.62 15.31
C SER A 99 5.78 1.62 15.72
N TYR A 100 5.27 1.71 16.96
CA TYR A 100 4.22 0.80 17.43
C TYR A 100 3.02 0.79 16.46
N PRO A 101 2.72 -0.36 15.84
CA PRO A 101 1.84 -0.37 14.67
C PRO A 101 0.37 -0.06 14.96
N LEU A 102 -0.06 -0.13 16.20
CA LEU A 102 -1.44 0.19 16.57
C LEU A 102 -1.63 1.65 17.00
N ASP A 103 -0.58 2.44 16.99
CA ASP A 103 -0.68 3.88 17.22
C ASP A 103 -0.96 4.60 15.89
N MET A 104 -2.21 4.97 15.69
CA MET A 104 -2.67 5.58 14.43
C MET A 104 -2.04 6.94 14.15
N SER A 105 -1.52 7.63 15.17
CA SER A 105 -0.84 8.91 14.98
C SER A 105 0.48 8.78 14.21
N ASN A 106 1.05 7.57 14.19
CA ASN A 106 2.31 7.29 13.48
C ASN A 106 2.08 6.82 12.04
N TRP A 107 0.83 6.76 11.57
CA TRP A 107 0.54 6.31 10.22
C TRP A 107 0.13 7.47 9.32
N GLU A 108 0.71 7.47 8.12
CA GLU A 108 0.26 8.28 7.00
C GLU A 108 -0.24 7.36 5.91
N PHE A 109 -1.33 7.77 5.27
CA PHE A 109 -1.93 6.99 4.18
C PHE A 109 -1.98 7.83 2.92
N TYR A 110 -1.72 7.19 1.78
CA TYR A 110 -1.78 7.81 0.46
C TYR A 110 -2.61 6.93 -0.44
N VAL A 111 -3.78 7.42 -0.81
CA VAL A 111 -4.74 6.68 -1.63
C VAL A 111 -4.60 7.14 -3.07
N VAL A 112 -4.24 6.21 -3.96
CA VAL A 112 -3.97 6.51 -5.37
C VAL A 112 -4.76 5.54 -6.24
N PRO A 113 -5.64 6.02 -7.12
CA PRO A 113 -6.25 5.13 -8.11
C PRO A 113 -5.18 4.50 -8.99
N THR A 114 -5.35 3.22 -9.34
CA THR A 114 -4.38 2.51 -10.18
C THR A 114 -4.23 3.16 -11.55
N SER A 115 -5.30 3.79 -12.08
CA SER A 115 -5.21 4.55 -13.33
C SER A 115 -4.17 5.69 -13.25
N VAL A 116 -4.08 6.36 -12.10
CA VAL A 116 -3.09 7.41 -11.87
C VAL A 116 -1.67 6.82 -11.85
N ILE A 117 -1.49 5.65 -11.22
CA ILE A 117 -0.22 4.94 -11.24
C ILE A 117 0.16 4.58 -12.69
N ASN A 118 -0.77 4.02 -13.45
CA ASN A 118 -0.50 3.62 -14.85
C ASN A 118 -0.19 4.81 -15.74
N ASP A 119 -0.77 5.98 -15.48
CA ASP A 119 -0.50 7.21 -16.24
C ASP A 119 0.89 7.81 -15.93
N ASN A 120 1.44 7.51 -14.75
CA ASN A 120 2.68 8.13 -14.27
C ASN A 120 3.85 7.15 -14.15
N CYS A 121 3.61 5.86 -14.36
CA CYS A 121 4.62 4.81 -14.25
C CYS A 121 4.57 3.91 -15.48
N THR A 122 5.70 3.29 -15.82
CA THR A 122 5.72 2.33 -16.94
C THR A 122 4.90 1.09 -16.60
N PRO A 123 4.37 0.37 -17.62
CA PRO A 123 3.59 -0.85 -17.37
C PRO A 123 4.36 -1.94 -16.61
N THR A 124 5.69 -1.95 -16.71
CA THR A 124 6.56 -2.95 -16.08
C THR A 124 7.26 -2.44 -14.83
N GLN A 125 7.02 -1.20 -14.42
CA GLN A 125 7.67 -0.62 -13.26
C GLN A 125 7.31 -1.38 -11.99
N LYS A 126 8.32 -1.73 -11.19
CA LYS A 126 8.16 -2.61 -10.03
C LYS A 126 8.04 -1.87 -8.70
N SER A 127 8.50 -0.62 -8.64
CA SER A 127 8.47 0.16 -7.41
C SER A 127 8.19 1.63 -7.69
N ILE A 128 7.70 2.32 -6.67
CA ILE A 128 7.47 3.76 -6.70
C ILE A 128 8.02 4.37 -5.41
N SER A 129 8.70 5.50 -5.51
CA SER A 129 9.24 6.17 -4.34
C SER A 129 8.15 6.89 -3.56
N LEU A 130 8.37 7.03 -2.25
CA LEU A 130 7.48 7.82 -1.38
C LEU A 130 7.36 9.27 -1.90
N GLY A 131 8.47 9.85 -2.35
CA GLY A 131 8.46 11.20 -2.93
C GLY A 131 7.53 11.32 -4.12
N LYS A 132 7.53 10.32 -5.00
CA LYS A 132 6.63 10.30 -6.15
C LYS A 132 5.17 10.15 -5.72
N VAL A 133 4.90 9.26 -4.76
CA VAL A 133 3.53 9.07 -4.22
C VAL A 133 3.00 10.39 -3.66
N ARG A 134 3.82 11.11 -2.91
CA ARG A 134 3.44 12.41 -2.33
C ARG A 134 3.13 13.48 -3.37
N LYS A 135 3.67 13.34 -4.58
CA LYS A 135 3.34 14.23 -5.71
C LYS A 135 2.02 13.85 -6.38
N LEU A 136 1.61 12.59 -6.28
CA LEU A 136 0.41 12.09 -6.95
C LEU A 136 -0.86 12.28 -6.12
N THR A 137 -0.74 12.35 -4.80
CA THR A 137 -1.90 12.45 -3.91
C THR A 137 -1.54 13.15 -2.61
N LYS A 138 -2.56 13.56 -1.87
CA LYS A 138 -2.42 14.20 -0.57
C LYS A 138 -2.35 13.17 0.55
N LEU A 139 -1.72 13.55 1.66
CA LEU A 139 -1.75 12.78 2.90
C LEU A 139 -3.20 12.61 3.38
N THR A 140 -3.54 11.37 3.74
CA THR A 140 -4.83 11.01 4.34
C THR A 140 -4.55 10.43 5.73
N ARG A 141 -5.34 10.83 6.72
CA ARG A 141 -5.28 10.25 8.07
C ARG A 141 -6.28 9.09 8.19
N TYR A 142 -6.10 8.27 9.24
CA TYR A 142 -6.92 7.07 9.44
C TYR A 142 -8.42 7.39 9.40
N ASN A 143 -8.86 8.43 10.09
CA ASN A 143 -10.28 8.81 10.16
C ASN A 143 -10.84 9.39 8.86
N GLU A 144 -9.99 9.65 7.87
CA GLU A 144 -10.39 10.17 6.56
C GLU A 144 -10.36 9.10 5.47
N LEU A 145 -9.75 7.93 5.76
CA LEU A 145 -9.54 6.88 4.76
C LEU A 145 -10.84 6.47 4.08
N LYS A 146 -11.89 6.20 4.86
CA LYS A 146 -13.16 5.74 4.31
C LYS A 146 -13.75 6.76 3.34
N SER A 147 -13.78 8.04 3.72
CA SER A 147 -14.36 9.07 2.86
C SER A 147 -13.55 9.28 1.57
N VAL A 148 -12.23 9.21 1.66
CA VAL A 148 -11.36 9.35 0.49
C VAL A 148 -11.57 8.19 -0.49
N ILE A 149 -11.61 6.96 0.02
CA ILE A 149 -11.82 5.77 -0.80
C ILE A 149 -13.24 5.77 -1.38
N ASP A 150 -14.25 6.11 -0.59
CA ASP A 150 -15.63 6.20 -1.06
C ASP A 150 -15.79 7.20 -2.22
N ALA A 151 -15.07 8.32 -2.15
CA ALA A 151 -15.09 9.30 -3.24
C ALA A 151 -14.53 8.75 -4.55
N ILE A 152 -13.55 7.85 -4.49
CA ILE A 152 -12.99 7.20 -5.68
C ILE A 152 -13.94 6.12 -6.20
N CYS A 153 -14.65 5.43 -5.31
CA CYS A 153 -15.58 4.36 -5.69
C CYS A 153 -16.85 4.87 -6.35
N ASN A 154 -17.21 6.11 -6.11
CA ASN A 154 -18.44 6.71 -6.65
C ASN A 154 -18.27 7.29 -8.05
#